data_ebb9da29e85c361dd6543dc00f4f3ee2
#
_entry.id   ebb9da29e85c361dd6543dc00f4f3ee2
#
_cell.length_a   1.000
_cell.length_b   1.000
_cell.length_c   1.000
_cell.angle_alpha   90.00
_cell.angle_beta   90.00
_cell.angle_gamma   90.00
#
_symmetry.space_group_name_H-M   'P 1'
#
loop_
_entity.id
_entity.type
_entity.pdbx_description
1 polymer ?
#
loop_
_entity_poly.entity_id
_entity_poly.type
_entity_poly.pdbx_seq_one_letter_code
_entity_poly.pdbx_strand_id
1 'polypeptide(L)'
;MLKRDISEYEGYKFRCEIIDEAQYIKNANTQAAKAVKEVQADFRLALTGTPVENRLSELWSIFDYLMPGFLYSYKKFREEVEIPAVQNSDEDAMKRLQKMIRPFVLRRLKKEVLTDLPDKLEENMFVQLTGEQQKLYDAHVKRMML
;
A
#
# COMPACT_ATOMS: atom_id res chain seq x y z
N MET A 1 -8.49 1.04 -17.42
CA MET A 1 -9.28 0.09 -18.21
C MET A 1 -10.48 -0.39 -17.41
N LEU A 2 -10.37 -1.22 -16.39
CA LEU A 2 -11.50 -1.79 -15.63
C LEU A 2 -12.59 -0.75 -15.24
N LYS A 3 -12.19 0.42 -14.74
CA LYS A 3 -13.11 1.50 -14.35
C LYS A 3 -14.09 1.94 -15.47
N ARG A 4 -13.67 1.90 -16.74
CA ARG A 4 -14.53 2.29 -17.88
C ARG A 4 -15.39 1.13 -18.36
N ASP A 5 -14.89 -0.07 -18.15
CA ASP A 5 -15.43 -1.28 -18.76
C ASP A 5 -16.13 -2.13 -17.68
N ILE A 6 -16.42 -1.57 -16.50
CA ILE A 6 -16.97 -2.34 -15.36
C ILE A 6 -18.34 -2.94 -15.71
N SER A 7 -19.14 -2.26 -16.52
CA SER A 7 -20.44 -2.76 -16.99
C SER A 7 -20.33 -4.04 -17.82
N GLU A 8 -19.20 -4.27 -18.49
CA GLU A 8 -18.96 -5.49 -19.27
C GLU A 8 -18.76 -6.72 -18.36
N TYR A 9 -18.45 -6.49 -17.08
CA TYR A 9 -18.25 -7.55 -16.09
C TYR A 9 -19.50 -7.80 -15.23
N GLU A 10 -20.54 -6.96 -15.37
CA GLU A 10 -21.81 -7.17 -14.70
C GLU A 10 -22.44 -8.50 -15.17
N GLY A 11 -22.87 -9.29 -14.19
CA GLY A 11 -23.46 -10.61 -14.45
C GLY A 11 -22.45 -11.76 -14.55
N TYR A 12 -21.16 -11.49 -14.61
CA TYR A 12 -20.15 -12.54 -14.56
C TYR A 12 -19.71 -12.78 -13.10
N LYS A 13 -19.58 -14.06 -12.74
CA LYS A 13 -18.99 -14.46 -11.47
C LYS A 13 -17.69 -15.22 -11.73
N PHE A 14 -16.60 -14.69 -11.24
CA PHE A 14 -15.27 -15.29 -11.39
C PHE A 14 -14.97 -16.21 -10.20
N ARG A 15 -14.20 -17.26 -10.46
CA ARG A 15 -13.70 -18.10 -9.37
C ARG A 15 -12.63 -17.39 -8.55
N CYS A 16 -11.80 -16.59 -9.22
CA CYS A 16 -10.72 -15.85 -8.61
C CYS A 16 -10.54 -14.50 -9.28
N GLU A 17 -10.38 -13.46 -8.48
CA GLU A 17 -9.93 -12.15 -8.90
C GLU A 17 -8.55 -11.87 -8.31
N ILE A 18 -7.59 -11.51 -9.17
CA ILE A 18 -6.21 -11.21 -8.78
C ILE A 18 -5.89 -9.78 -9.17
N ILE A 19 -5.50 -8.96 -8.20
CA ILE A 19 -4.96 -7.63 -8.46
C ILE A 19 -3.45 -7.67 -8.32
N ASP A 20 -2.76 -7.30 -9.39
CA ASP A 20 -1.35 -6.97 -9.32
C ASP A 20 -1.16 -5.48 -9.01
N GLU A 21 -0.05 -5.14 -8.35
CA GLU A 21 0.26 -3.79 -7.88
C GLU A 21 -0.89 -3.19 -7.04
N ALA A 22 -1.33 -3.95 -6.03
CA ALA A 22 -2.49 -3.60 -5.20
C ALA A 22 -2.37 -2.25 -4.47
N GLN A 23 -1.20 -1.61 -4.43
CA GLN A 23 -1.06 -0.23 -3.95
C GLN A 23 -1.88 0.78 -4.76
N TYR A 24 -2.30 0.47 -5.99
CA TYR A 24 -3.21 1.33 -6.75
C TYR A 24 -4.61 1.45 -6.12
N ILE A 25 -5.00 0.51 -5.26
CA ILE A 25 -6.27 0.54 -4.53
C ILE A 25 -6.11 0.90 -3.05
N LYS A 26 -4.94 1.36 -2.61
CA LYS A 26 -4.65 1.75 -1.23
C LYS A 26 -5.55 2.87 -0.69
N ASN A 27 -6.13 3.67 -1.57
CA ASN A 27 -7.15 4.66 -1.21
C ASN A 27 -8.53 4.13 -1.62
N ALA A 28 -9.31 3.70 -0.61
CA ALA A 28 -10.65 3.13 -0.78
C ALA A 28 -11.66 4.05 -1.49
N ASN A 29 -11.41 5.37 -1.49
CA ASN A 29 -12.31 6.35 -2.09
C ASN A 29 -12.10 6.52 -3.60
N THR A 30 -11.03 5.98 -4.16
CA THR A 30 -10.74 6.09 -5.59
C THR A 30 -11.74 5.29 -6.41
N GLN A 31 -11.98 5.75 -7.63
CA GLN A 31 -12.81 5.03 -8.57
C GLN A 31 -12.25 3.64 -8.92
N ALA A 32 -10.92 3.51 -8.94
CA ALA A 32 -10.26 2.22 -9.16
C ALA A 32 -10.57 1.22 -8.03
N ALA A 33 -10.42 1.67 -6.76
CA ALA A 33 -10.73 0.84 -5.61
C ALA A 33 -12.21 0.43 -5.54
N LYS A 34 -13.11 1.30 -6.00
CA LYS A 34 -14.54 0.98 -6.07
C LYS A 34 -14.81 -0.04 -7.18
N ALA A 35 -14.30 0.20 -8.39
CA ALA A 35 -14.53 -0.67 -9.53
C ALA A 35 -14.07 -2.12 -9.30
N VAL A 36 -12.90 -2.34 -8.70
CA VAL A 36 -12.45 -3.70 -8.41
C VAL A 36 -13.32 -4.43 -7.39
N LYS A 37 -13.98 -3.70 -6.48
CA LYS A 37 -14.90 -4.30 -5.50
C LYS A 37 -16.26 -4.70 -6.10
N GLU A 38 -16.63 -4.14 -7.24
CA GLU A 38 -17.87 -4.44 -7.95
C GLU A 38 -17.77 -5.79 -8.70
N VAL A 39 -16.54 -6.22 -9.04
CA VAL A 39 -16.33 -7.53 -9.68
C VAL A 39 -16.71 -8.65 -8.72
N GLN A 40 -17.55 -9.57 -9.16
CA GLN A 40 -17.96 -10.72 -8.36
C GLN A 40 -16.96 -11.86 -8.49
N ALA A 41 -16.35 -12.27 -7.37
CA ALA A 41 -15.42 -13.39 -7.32
C ALA A 41 -15.62 -14.23 -6.08
N ASP A 42 -15.38 -15.56 -6.19
CA ASP A 42 -15.46 -16.48 -5.05
C ASP A 42 -14.33 -16.24 -4.05
N PHE A 43 -13.12 -15.91 -4.55
CA PHE A 43 -12.05 -15.46 -3.70
C PHE A 43 -11.15 -14.43 -4.42
N ARG A 44 -10.37 -13.68 -3.63
CA ARG A 44 -9.56 -12.56 -4.11
C ARG A 44 -8.12 -12.67 -3.64
N LEU A 45 -7.20 -12.26 -4.49
CA LEU A 45 -5.78 -12.13 -4.18
C LEU A 45 -5.30 -10.71 -4.52
N ALA A 46 -4.35 -10.24 -3.75
CA ALA A 46 -3.67 -8.97 -3.98
C ALA A 46 -2.16 -9.18 -3.96
N LEU A 47 -1.48 -8.78 -5.02
CA LEU A 47 -0.04 -8.83 -5.14
C LEU A 47 0.50 -7.40 -4.99
N THR A 48 1.49 -7.20 -4.13
CA THR A 48 2.11 -5.89 -3.95
C THR A 48 3.49 -6.02 -3.32
N GLY A 49 4.43 -5.20 -3.78
CA GLY A 49 5.74 -5.05 -3.14
C GLY A 49 5.68 -4.20 -1.86
N THR A 50 4.66 -3.34 -1.73
CA THR A 50 4.54 -2.35 -0.65
C THR A 50 3.11 -2.28 -0.12
N PRO A 51 2.68 -3.22 0.74
CA PRO A 51 1.30 -3.27 1.23
C PRO A 51 0.93 -2.07 2.12
N VAL A 52 1.91 -1.47 2.76
CA VAL A 52 1.78 -0.24 3.56
C VAL A 52 2.98 0.66 3.24
N GLU A 53 2.72 1.83 2.70
CA GLU A 53 3.75 2.83 2.46
C GLU A 53 3.77 3.89 3.56
N ASN A 54 2.60 4.47 3.87
CA ASN A 54 2.53 5.62 4.75
C ASN A 54 1.52 5.50 5.89
N ARG A 55 0.42 4.76 5.70
CA ARG A 55 -0.71 4.73 6.64
C ARG A 55 -1.33 3.35 6.76
N LEU A 56 -1.83 3.02 7.95
CA LEU A 56 -2.57 1.78 8.19
C LEU A 56 -3.90 1.73 7.41
N SER A 57 -4.47 2.88 7.06
CA SER A 57 -5.64 2.97 6.18
C SER A 57 -5.40 2.38 4.78
N GLU A 58 -4.16 2.36 4.30
CA GLU A 58 -3.79 1.71 3.03
C GLU A 58 -3.97 0.19 3.13
N LEU A 59 -3.48 -0.40 4.22
CA LEU A 59 -3.68 -1.81 4.52
C LEU A 59 -5.17 -2.14 4.66
N TRP A 60 -5.92 -1.31 5.39
CA TRP A 60 -7.36 -1.48 5.51
C TRP A 60 -8.06 -1.54 4.15
N SER A 61 -7.70 -0.65 3.23
CA SER A 61 -8.31 -0.62 1.89
C SER A 61 -8.07 -1.90 1.09
N ILE A 62 -6.84 -2.46 1.18
CA ILE A 62 -6.50 -3.73 0.53
C ILE A 62 -7.28 -4.88 1.17
N PHE A 63 -7.37 -4.92 2.49
CA PHE A 63 -8.12 -5.97 3.18
C PHE A 63 -9.64 -5.85 2.98
N ASP A 64 -10.17 -4.63 2.83
CA ASP A 64 -11.57 -4.40 2.51
C ASP A 64 -11.93 -4.87 1.07
N TYR A 65 -10.93 -4.86 0.16
CA TYR A 65 -11.07 -5.53 -1.13
C TYR A 65 -11.01 -7.06 -0.99
N LEU A 66 -10.02 -7.60 -0.27
CA LEU A 66 -9.81 -9.05 -0.13
C LEU A 66 -10.95 -9.74 0.63
N MET A 67 -11.32 -9.18 1.75
CA MET A 67 -12.27 -9.74 2.72
C MET A 67 -13.10 -8.61 3.33
N PRO A 68 -14.17 -8.16 2.66
CA PRO A 68 -14.99 -7.04 3.14
C PRO A 68 -15.48 -7.26 4.58
N GLY A 69 -15.24 -6.27 5.43
CA GLY A 69 -15.63 -6.30 6.84
C GLY A 69 -14.69 -7.04 7.80
N PHE A 70 -13.67 -7.75 7.32
CA PHE A 70 -12.72 -8.48 8.19
C PHE A 70 -11.98 -7.55 9.17
N LEU A 71 -11.53 -6.39 8.69
CA LEU A 71 -10.93 -5.35 9.53
C LEU A 71 -11.96 -4.28 9.97
N TYR A 72 -13.21 -4.67 10.16
CA TYR A 72 -14.32 -3.78 10.53
C TYR A 72 -14.63 -2.71 9.47
N SER A 73 -15.59 -1.80 9.79
CA SER A 73 -15.75 -0.56 9.02
C SER A 73 -14.54 0.34 9.19
N TYR A 74 -14.26 1.20 8.20
CA TYR A 74 -13.12 2.13 8.27
C TYR A 74 -13.14 3.00 9.53
N LYS A 75 -14.33 3.48 9.92
CA LYS A 75 -14.49 4.27 11.15
C LYS A 75 -14.00 3.49 12.38
N LYS A 76 -14.47 2.27 12.55
CA LYS A 76 -14.10 1.42 13.69
C LYS A 76 -12.62 1.03 13.64
N PHE A 77 -12.08 0.68 12.47
CA PHE A 77 -10.66 0.39 12.30
C PHE A 77 -9.78 1.58 12.69
N ARG A 78 -10.18 2.78 12.29
CA ARG A 78 -9.47 4.00 12.64
C ARG A 78 -9.47 4.26 14.15
N GLU A 79 -10.63 4.10 14.81
CA GLU A 79 -10.78 4.37 16.25
C GLU A 79 -10.08 3.31 17.11
N GLU A 80 -10.15 2.02 16.74
CA GLU A 80 -9.65 0.92 17.56
C GLU A 80 -8.23 0.47 17.21
N VAL A 81 -7.73 0.79 16.00
CA VAL A 81 -6.43 0.33 15.52
C VAL A 81 -5.53 1.47 15.09
N GLU A 82 -5.96 2.29 14.12
CA GLU A 82 -5.07 3.28 13.49
C GLU A 82 -4.68 4.38 14.48
N ILE A 83 -5.64 4.99 15.18
CA ILE A 83 -5.36 6.04 16.17
C ILE A 83 -4.54 5.51 17.34
N PRO A 84 -4.90 4.40 18.02
CA PRO A 84 -4.08 3.85 19.10
C PRO A 84 -2.65 3.52 18.65
N ALA A 85 -2.49 2.82 17.54
CA ALA A 85 -1.19 2.38 17.06
C ALA A 85 -0.27 3.54 16.62
N VAL A 86 -0.83 4.58 15.97
CA VAL A 86 -0.03 5.66 15.36
C VAL A 86 0.11 6.85 16.28
N GLN A 87 -0.98 7.30 16.93
CA GLN A 87 -0.95 8.51 17.76
C GLN A 87 -0.57 8.22 19.20
N ASN A 88 -0.99 7.09 19.75
CA ASN A 88 -0.75 6.73 21.14
C ASN A 88 0.44 5.76 21.30
N SER A 89 1.09 5.35 20.21
CA SER A 89 2.17 4.38 20.20
C SER A 89 1.81 3.06 20.92
N ASP A 90 0.53 2.66 20.82
CA ASP A 90 0.02 1.43 21.45
C ASP A 90 0.53 0.20 20.67
N GLU A 91 1.57 -0.41 21.21
CA GLU A 91 2.15 -1.63 20.66
C GLU A 91 1.17 -2.80 20.66
N ASP A 92 0.26 -2.86 21.61
CA ASP A 92 -0.70 -3.99 21.70
C ASP A 92 -1.77 -3.89 20.60
N ALA A 93 -2.18 -2.67 20.22
CA ALA A 93 -3.03 -2.47 19.06
C ALA A 93 -2.35 -2.96 17.77
N MET A 94 -1.06 -2.64 17.60
CA MET A 94 -0.27 -3.12 16.46
C MET A 94 -0.08 -4.64 16.48
N LYS A 95 0.23 -5.24 17.62
CA LYS A 95 0.36 -6.70 17.78
C LYS A 95 -0.95 -7.43 17.48
N ARG A 96 -2.10 -6.88 17.93
CA ARG A 96 -3.43 -7.42 17.60
C ARG A 96 -3.68 -7.41 16.09
N LEU A 97 -3.42 -6.27 15.42
CA LEU A 97 -3.56 -6.18 13.98
C LEU A 97 -2.67 -7.20 13.25
N GLN A 98 -1.39 -7.26 13.60
CA GLN A 98 -0.44 -8.22 13.02
C GLN A 98 -0.91 -9.67 13.19
N LYS A 99 -1.41 -10.03 14.36
CA LYS A 99 -1.94 -11.37 14.63
C LYS A 99 -3.17 -11.68 13.76
N MET A 100 -4.05 -10.71 13.55
CA MET A 100 -5.23 -10.87 12.69
C MET A 100 -4.85 -11.10 11.23
N ILE A 101 -3.93 -10.29 10.67
CA ILE A 101 -3.62 -10.33 9.24
C ILE A 101 -2.61 -11.42 8.88
N ARG A 102 -1.76 -11.86 9.82
CA ARG A 102 -0.67 -12.82 9.57
C ARG A 102 -1.08 -14.09 8.78
N PRO A 103 -2.24 -14.72 9.01
CA PRO A 103 -2.64 -15.91 8.26
C PRO A 103 -2.91 -15.66 6.77
N PHE A 104 -3.15 -14.40 6.39
CA PHE A 104 -3.55 -13.99 5.04
C PHE A 104 -2.45 -13.26 4.28
N VAL A 105 -1.29 -13.03 4.91
CA VAL A 105 -0.16 -12.30 4.30
C VAL A 105 1.02 -13.23 4.12
N LEU A 106 1.46 -13.37 2.88
CA LEU A 106 2.69 -14.05 2.54
C LEU A 106 3.73 -13.03 2.08
N ARG A 107 4.77 -12.80 2.88
CA ARG A 107 5.90 -11.94 2.52
C ARG A 107 7.19 -12.76 2.45
N ARG A 108 7.90 -12.64 1.34
CA ARG A 108 9.22 -13.24 1.15
C ARG A 108 10.22 -12.15 0.79
N LEU A 109 11.33 -12.11 1.48
CA LEU A 109 12.44 -11.21 1.13
C LEU A 109 13.27 -11.82 0.01
N LYS A 110 13.72 -11.02 -0.95
CA LYS A 110 14.59 -11.48 -2.03
C LYS A 110 15.81 -12.22 -1.50
N LYS A 111 16.41 -11.73 -0.43
CA LYS A 111 17.57 -12.34 0.23
C LYS A 111 17.31 -13.74 0.77
N GLU A 112 16.07 -14.06 1.15
CA GLU A 112 15.69 -15.37 1.69
C GLU A 112 15.41 -16.40 0.61
N VAL A 113 15.04 -15.95 -0.59
CA VAL A 113 14.57 -16.82 -1.68
C VAL A 113 15.61 -16.96 -2.79
N LEU A 114 16.37 -15.91 -3.04
CA LEU A 114 17.34 -15.85 -4.15
C LEU A 114 18.76 -15.86 -3.57
N THR A 115 19.20 -17.04 -3.13
CA THR A 115 20.54 -17.26 -2.55
C THR A 115 21.68 -17.03 -3.55
N ASP A 116 21.39 -17.15 -4.85
CA ASP A 116 22.37 -16.99 -5.94
C ASP A 116 22.58 -15.54 -6.37
N LEU A 117 21.80 -14.58 -5.82
CA LEU A 117 22.04 -13.18 -6.10
C LEU A 117 23.18 -12.62 -5.25
N PRO A 118 24.14 -11.92 -5.88
CA PRO A 118 25.18 -11.21 -5.13
C PRO A 118 24.56 -10.15 -4.22
N ASP A 119 25.30 -9.76 -3.18
CA ASP A 119 24.89 -8.66 -2.31
C ASP A 119 24.72 -7.37 -3.11
N LYS A 120 23.73 -6.55 -2.71
CA LYS A 120 23.50 -5.25 -3.31
C LYS A 120 24.68 -4.34 -3.00
N LEU A 121 25.39 -3.91 -4.04
CA LEU A 121 26.43 -2.88 -3.93
C LEU A 121 25.74 -1.50 -4.02
N GLU A 122 25.95 -0.67 -3.02
CA GLU A 122 25.50 0.72 -3.01
C GLU A 122 26.73 1.62 -3.00
N GLU A 123 26.86 2.47 -4.03
CA GLU A 123 27.91 3.49 -4.11
C GLU A 123 27.27 4.89 -4.03
N ASN A 124 27.83 5.73 -3.19
CA ASN A 124 27.46 7.14 -3.11
C ASN A 124 28.33 7.94 -4.09
N MET A 125 27.70 8.44 -5.15
CA MET A 125 28.35 9.33 -6.08
C MET A 125 28.09 10.78 -5.69
N PHE A 126 29.13 11.51 -5.37
CA PHE A 126 29.06 12.94 -5.06
C PHE A 126 29.35 13.74 -6.34
N VAL A 127 28.39 14.58 -6.72
CA VAL A 127 28.53 15.48 -7.88
C VAL A 127 28.53 16.91 -7.39
N GLN A 128 29.49 17.70 -7.88
CA GLN A 128 29.53 19.15 -7.58
C GLN A 128 28.62 19.89 -8.55
N LEU A 129 27.85 20.82 -8.02
CA LEU A 129 27.02 21.70 -8.82
C LEU A 129 27.93 22.69 -9.58
N THR A 130 27.53 23.02 -10.80
CA THR A 130 28.19 24.13 -11.53
C THR A 130 27.91 25.49 -10.82
N GLY A 131 28.71 26.50 -11.05
CA GLY A 131 28.54 27.81 -10.39
C GLY A 131 27.15 28.43 -10.61
N GLU A 132 26.52 28.21 -11.76
CA GLU A 132 25.15 28.67 -12.03
C GLU A 132 24.11 27.84 -11.27
N GLN A 133 24.26 26.52 -11.24
CA GLN A 133 23.37 25.62 -10.48
C GLN A 133 23.44 25.95 -8.99
N GLN A 134 24.62 26.18 -8.44
CA GLN A 134 24.81 26.54 -7.03
C GLN A 134 24.09 27.84 -6.69
N LYS A 135 24.20 28.87 -7.54
CA LYS A 135 23.48 30.15 -7.33
C LYS A 135 21.96 29.98 -7.31
N LEU A 136 21.44 29.18 -8.24
CA LEU A 136 20.01 28.88 -8.29
C LEU A 136 19.55 28.10 -7.04
N TYR A 137 20.32 27.10 -6.64
CA TYR A 137 20.05 26.32 -5.43
C TYR A 137 20.01 27.19 -4.18
N ASP A 138 21.05 28.04 -3.99
CA ASP A 138 21.13 28.92 -2.85
C ASP A 138 19.99 29.95 -2.82
N ALA A 139 19.57 30.44 -3.98
CA ALA A 139 18.44 31.36 -4.09
C ALA A 139 17.11 30.68 -3.67
N HIS A 140 16.91 29.40 -4.04
CA HIS A 140 15.75 28.65 -3.62
C HIS A 140 15.76 28.34 -2.13
N VAL A 141 16.90 27.91 -1.58
CA VAL A 141 17.04 27.64 -0.14
C VAL A 141 16.74 28.88 0.70
N LYS A 142 17.27 30.06 0.30
CA LYS A 142 16.96 31.32 0.97
C LYS A 142 15.48 31.68 0.95
N ARG A 143 14.76 31.37 -0.14
CA ARG A 143 13.30 31.59 -0.23
C ARG A 143 12.47 30.66 0.67
N MET A 144 12.97 29.46 0.97
CA MET A 144 12.28 28.51 1.84
C MET A 144 12.52 28.76 3.33
N MET A 145 13.52 29.59 3.67
CA MET A 145 13.84 29.95 5.05
C MET A 145 13.21 31.29 5.50
N LEU A 146 12.46 31.95 4.62
CA LEU A 146 11.63 33.13 4.89
C LEU A 146 10.15 32.72 4.97
#